data_212badae60477eb694b4921a0657ba4e
#
_entry.id   212badae60477eb694b4921a0657ba4e
#
_cell.length_a   1.000
_cell.length_b   1.000
_cell.length_c   1.000
_cell.angle_alpha   90.00
_cell.angle_beta   90.00
_cell.angle_gamma   90.00
#
_symmetry.space_group_name_H-M   'P 1'
#
loop_
_entity.id
_entity.type
_entity.pdbx_description
1 polymer ?
#
loop_
_entity_poly.entity_id
_entity_poly.type
_entity_poly.pdbx_seq_one_letter_code
_entity_poly.pdbx_strand_id
1 'polypeptide(L)'
;MFYSQFGQDVFLEKNIFNGYKNGFFMDVGSHDGVSINNTLYFEKNNNWTGINVEPIKTVYDKLVINRPNCININCAVSNNDGTSEFVCNTGYTEMLSGLKNNYDSRHLQRLETENIQTDSKTEIITVNTKRFETICDENNIKHIHYLSIDVEGAEFEVIKSINFNKVFIDIIEFENNYSDKSIPIVHYLEDNNYVVIHIQLDIFMVHKNSIFYSKELQKYNS
;
A
#
# COMPACT_ATOMS: atom_id res chain seq x y z
N MET A 1 3.12 -1.28 20.77
CA MET A 1 3.12 -2.55 19.99
C MET A 1 3.19 -2.16 18.53
N PHE A 2 3.99 -2.84 17.72
CA PHE A 2 4.07 -2.70 16.28
C PHE A 2 3.18 -3.76 15.62
N TYR A 3 2.73 -3.54 14.39
CA TYR A 3 1.65 -4.33 13.76
C TYR A 3 1.99 -4.90 12.39
N SER A 4 2.99 -4.36 11.70
CA SER A 4 3.37 -4.81 10.36
C SER A 4 3.98 -6.21 10.36
N GLN A 5 3.95 -6.87 9.21
CA GLN A 5 4.39 -8.26 9.05
C GLN A 5 5.90 -8.44 9.25
N PHE A 6 6.70 -7.55 8.68
CA PHE A 6 8.16 -7.66 8.64
C PHE A 6 8.89 -6.49 9.32
N GLY A 7 8.18 -5.66 10.10
CA GLY A 7 8.75 -4.55 10.85
C GLY A 7 8.83 -3.25 10.04
N GLN A 8 8.01 -3.07 9.04
CA GLN A 8 7.90 -1.84 8.24
C GLN A 8 7.61 -0.63 9.12
N ASP A 9 6.62 -0.71 9.99
CA ASP A 9 6.28 0.32 10.97
C ASP A 9 7.40 0.57 11.99
N VAL A 10 8.16 -0.48 12.37
CA VAL A 10 9.35 -0.35 13.23
C VAL A 10 10.44 0.43 12.52
N PHE A 11 10.73 0.08 11.25
CA PHE A 11 11.73 0.77 10.45
C PHE A 11 11.41 2.25 10.29
N LEU A 12 10.18 2.56 9.87
CA LEU A 12 9.72 3.92 9.67
C LEU A 12 9.74 4.74 10.96
N GLU A 13 9.22 4.18 12.07
CA GLU A 13 9.20 4.89 13.35
C GLU A 13 10.59 5.21 13.86
N LYS A 14 11.52 4.24 13.82
CA LYS A 14 12.85 4.40 14.41
C LYS A 14 13.85 5.17 13.55
N ASN A 15 13.71 5.12 12.23
CA ASN A 15 14.72 5.66 11.32
C ASN A 15 14.24 6.90 10.54
N ILE A 16 12.93 7.06 10.40
CA ILE A 16 12.35 8.11 9.55
C ILE A 16 11.53 9.10 10.39
N PHE A 17 10.45 8.63 11.02
CA PHE A 17 9.47 9.52 11.66
C PHE A 17 9.88 9.94 13.08
N ASN A 18 10.61 9.09 13.82
CA ASN A 18 11.15 9.42 15.15
C ASN A 18 10.14 10.09 16.09
N GLY A 19 8.93 9.55 16.18
CA GLY A 19 7.86 10.09 16.99
C GLY A 19 7.09 11.26 16.37
N TYR A 20 7.25 11.53 15.08
CA TYR A 20 6.50 12.58 14.37
C TYR A 20 4.99 12.40 14.57
N LYS A 21 4.32 13.48 15.00
CA LYS A 21 2.89 13.47 15.36
C LYS A 21 2.04 14.14 14.29
N ASN A 22 0.76 13.75 14.29
CA ASN A 22 -0.29 14.36 13.45
C ASN A 22 0.01 14.24 11.94
N GLY A 23 0.66 13.16 11.51
CA GLY A 23 0.88 12.87 10.12
C GLY A 23 -0.40 12.34 9.43
N PHE A 24 -0.31 12.20 8.13
CA PHE A 24 -1.38 11.65 7.28
C PHE A 24 -0.84 10.52 6.43
N PHE A 25 -1.52 9.38 6.44
CA PHE A 25 -1.17 8.23 5.60
C PHE A 25 -2.25 7.93 4.56
N MET A 26 -1.86 7.19 3.52
CA MET A 26 -2.77 6.44 2.67
C MET A 26 -2.29 4.99 2.61
N ASP A 27 -3.20 4.06 2.87
CA ASP A 27 -2.96 2.62 2.96
C ASP A 27 -3.82 1.94 1.89
N VAL A 28 -3.17 1.50 0.82
CA VAL A 28 -3.79 0.90 -0.36
C VAL A 28 -3.60 -0.61 -0.30
N GLY A 29 -4.70 -1.34 -0.08
CA GLY A 29 -4.69 -2.75 0.29
C GLY A 29 -4.67 -2.94 1.80
N SER A 30 -5.46 -2.13 2.53
CA SER A 30 -5.40 -2.08 3.99
C SER A 30 -6.01 -3.27 4.71
N HIS A 31 -6.60 -4.22 3.99
CA HIS A 31 -7.25 -5.40 4.53
C HIS A 31 -8.25 -5.02 5.65
N ASP A 32 -8.26 -5.72 6.79
CA ASP A 32 -9.13 -5.41 7.93
C ASP A 32 -8.64 -4.21 8.77
N GLY A 33 -7.52 -3.60 8.39
CA GLY A 33 -6.92 -2.44 9.05
C GLY A 33 -6.17 -2.73 10.37
N VAL A 34 -6.05 -4.00 10.76
CA VAL A 34 -5.38 -4.43 12.00
C VAL A 34 -4.37 -5.54 11.76
N SER A 35 -4.77 -6.57 11.01
CA SER A 35 -3.93 -7.75 10.75
C SER A 35 -2.75 -7.36 9.88
N ILE A 36 -1.53 -7.53 10.41
CA ILE A 36 -0.25 -7.22 9.74
C ILE A 36 -0.22 -5.86 9.01
N ASN A 37 -0.83 -4.82 9.62
CA ASN A 37 -1.07 -3.54 8.97
C ASN A 37 0.08 -2.53 9.20
N ASN A 38 0.55 -1.90 8.11
CA ASN A 38 1.71 -1.00 8.10
C ASN A 38 1.43 0.38 8.73
N THR A 39 0.18 0.84 8.77
CA THR A 39 -0.18 2.21 9.17
C THR A 39 -0.79 2.31 10.57
N LEU A 40 -1.28 1.20 11.14
CA LEU A 40 -2.00 1.18 12.42
C LEU A 40 -1.16 1.72 13.59
N TYR A 41 0.16 1.45 13.59
CA TYR A 41 1.04 1.98 14.63
C TYR A 41 0.97 3.51 14.71
N PHE A 42 1.01 4.18 13.58
CA PHE A 42 1.03 5.65 13.50
C PHE A 42 -0.30 6.25 13.95
N GLU A 43 -1.44 5.65 13.59
CA GLU A 43 -2.73 6.08 14.10
C GLU A 43 -2.78 5.97 15.63
N LYS A 44 -2.44 4.81 16.19
CA LYS A 44 -2.59 4.54 17.62
C LYS A 44 -1.57 5.25 18.51
N ASN A 45 -0.36 5.48 18.02
CA ASN A 45 0.74 5.96 18.87
C ASN A 45 1.19 7.37 18.53
N ASN A 46 0.98 7.82 17.29
CA ASN A 46 1.48 9.10 16.80
C ASN A 46 0.38 10.10 16.44
N ASN A 47 -0.88 9.79 16.74
CA ASN A 47 -2.05 10.63 16.46
C ASN A 47 -2.15 10.96 14.95
N TRP A 48 -1.80 10.00 14.09
CA TRP A 48 -1.98 10.14 12.66
C TRP A 48 -3.43 9.82 12.28
N THR A 49 -3.86 10.35 11.16
CA THR A 49 -5.09 9.95 10.48
C THR A 49 -4.79 9.63 9.02
N GLY A 50 -5.74 9.11 8.28
CA GLY A 50 -5.48 8.78 6.89
C GLY A 50 -6.66 8.20 6.15
N ILE A 51 -6.34 7.68 4.97
CA ILE A 51 -7.25 6.93 4.11
C ILE A 51 -6.81 5.49 4.07
N ASN A 52 -7.75 4.57 4.27
CA ASN A 52 -7.59 3.14 4.04
C ASN A 52 -8.45 2.74 2.82
N VAL A 53 -7.89 1.95 1.93
CA VAL A 53 -8.57 1.47 0.72
C VAL A 53 -8.59 -0.05 0.69
N GLU A 54 -9.78 -0.64 0.62
CA GLU A 54 -9.97 -2.10 0.60
C GLU A 54 -11.11 -2.48 -0.37
N PRO A 55 -10.84 -3.29 -1.41
CA PRO A 55 -11.83 -3.64 -2.41
C PRO A 55 -12.85 -4.69 -1.96
N ILE A 56 -12.47 -5.66 -1.12
CA ILE A 56 -13.33 -6.77 -0.72
C ILE A 56 -14.34 -6.29 0.33
N LYS A 57 -15.63 -6.29 -0.02
CA LYS A 57 -16.70 -5.71 0.81
C LYS A 57 -16.75 -6.29 2.23
N THR A 58 -16.59 -7.58 2.39
CA THR A 58 -16.65 -8.26 3.70
C THR A 58 -15.43 -7.92 4.58
N VAL A 59 -14.27 -7.68 3.97
CA VAL A 59 -13.05 -7.24 4.64
C VAL A 59 -13.14 -5.76 4.97
N TYR A 60 -13.61 -4.95 4.03
CA TYR A 60 -13.90 -3.52 4.23
C TYR A 60 -14.86 -3.26 5.40
N ASP A 61 -15.88 -4.11 5.59
CA ASP A 61 -16.80 -3.94 6.72
C ASP A 61 -16.10 -4.13 8.08
N LYS A 62 -15.11 -5.00 8.15
CA LYS A 62 -14.23 -5.13 9.34
C LYS A 62 -13.33 -3.89 9.49
N LEU A 63 -12.75 -3.42 8.39
CA LEU A 63 -11.89 -2.24 8.35
C LEU A 63 -12.61 -1.01 8.94
N VAL A 64 -13.85 -0.74 8.54
CA VAL A 64 -14.64 0.39 9.04
C VAL A 64 -14.84 0.32 10.56
N ILE A 65 -15.04 -0.88 11.11
CA ILE A 65 -15.17 -1.10 12.55
C ILE A 65 -13.84 -0.88 13.26
N ASN A 66 -12.75 -1.36 12.67
CA ASN A 66 -11.43 -1.33 13.28
C ASN A 66 -10.74 0.04 13.21
N ARG A 67 -11.02 0.82 12.15
CA ARG A 67 -10.38 2.12 11.86
C ARG A 67 -11.43 3.26 11.74
N PRO A 68 -12.27 3.48 12.77
CA PRO A 68 -13.40 4.41 12.67
C PRO A 68 -12.99 5.89 12.58
N ASN A 69 -11.74 6.23 12.89
CA ASN A 69 -11.21 7.60 12.85
C ASN A 69 -10.53 7.93 11.51
N CYS A 70 -10.48 6.97 10.58
CA CYS A 70 -9.92 7.14 9.26
C CYS A 70 -11.02 7.23 8.20
N ILE A 71 -10.68 7.74 7.03
CA ILE A 71 -11.51 7.64 5.83
C ILE A 71 -11.30 6.24 5.28
N ASN A 72 -12.37 5.45 5.19
CA ASN A 72 -12.30 4.09 4.64
C ASN A 72 -13.06 4.05 3.32
N ILE A 73 -12.42 3.52 2.26
CA ILE A 73 -12.96 3.53 0.89
C ILE A 73 -13.03 2.09 0.36
N ASN A 74 -14.23 1.66 -0.08
CA ASN A 74 -14.43 0.34 -0.67
C ASN A 74 -14.22 0.37 -2.19
N CYS A 75 -12.99 0.26 -2.63
CA CYS A 75 -12.61 0.12 -4.03
C CYS A 75 -11.20 -0.49 -4.15
N ALA A 76 -10.83 -0.92 -5.35
CA ALA A 76 -9.43 -1.13 -5.72
C ALA A 76 -8.87 0.16 -6.34
N VAL A 77 -7.59 0.48 -6.08
CA VAL A 77 -6.92 1.56 -6.81
C VAL A 77 -6.39 1.01 -8.13
N SER A 78 -6.65 1.74 -9.22
CA SER A 78 -6.33 1.32 -10.57
C SER A 78 -6.03 2.53 -11.46
N ASN A 79 -5.76 2.28 -12.73
CA ASN A 79 -5.53 3.33 -13.72
C ASN A 79 -6.82 3.97 -14.27
N ASN A 80 -8.00 3.48 -13.88
CA ASN A 80 -9.31 4.01 -14.32
C ASN A 80 -10.35 3.95 -13.21
N ASP A 81 -11.29 4.90 -13.27
CA ASP A 81 -12.49 4.88 -12.45
C ASP A 81 -13.56 4.00 -13.11
N GLY A 82 -14.21 3.13 -12.33
CA GLY A 82 -15.22 2.21 -12.86
C GLY A 82 -15.33 0.92 -12.06
N THR A 83 -15.26 -0.21 -12.74
CA THR A 83 -15.28 -1.55 -12.14
C THR A 83 -14.26 -2.47 -12.82
N SER A 84 -13.79 -3.47 -12.09
CA SER A 84 -12.88 -4.50 -12.61
C SER A 84 -13.16 -5.86 -12.01
N GLU A 85 -12.74 -6.93 -12.71
CA GLU A 85 -12.67 -8.27 -12.14
C GLU A 85 -11.53 -8.35 -11.11
N PHE A 86 -11.84 -8.96 -9.99
CA PHE A 86 -10.95 -9.11 -8.86
C PHE A 86 -10.93 -10.58 -8.42
N VAL A 87 -9.73 -11.12 -8.23
CA VAL A 87 -9.52 -12.46 -7.68
C VAL A 87 -9.65 -12.36 -6.17
N CYS A 88 -10.75 -12.84 -5.63
CA CYS A 88 -11.03 -12.86 -4.20
C CYS A 88 -10.69 -14.23 -3.64
N ASN A 89 -9.71 -14.29 -2.76
CA ASN A 89 -9.34 -15.49 -2.05
C ASN A 89 -9.95 -15.49 -0.65
N THR A 90 -10.18 -16.67 -0.10
CA THR A 90 -10.71 -16.85 1.26
C THR A 90 -9.85 -17.83 2.03
N GLY A 91 -9.90 -17.76 3.37
CA GLY A 91 -9.08 -18.58 4.23
C GLY A 91 -7.63 -18.11 4.31
N TYR A 92 -6.68 -19.02 4.24
CA TYR A 92 -5.26 -18.70 4.40
C TYR A 92 -4.71 -17.72 3.34
N THR A 93 -5.23 -17.81 2.12
CA THR A 93 -4.79 -16.99 0.97
C THR A 93 -5.59 -15.70 0.81
N GLU A 94 -6.41 -15.29 1.77
CA GLU A 94 -7.27 -14.09 1.69
C GLU A 94 -6.47 -12.83 1.31
N MET A 95 -5.28 -12.65 1.90
CA MET A 95 -4.40 -11.50 1.64
C MET A 95 -3.74 -11.50 0.26
N LEU A 96 -3.73 -12.62 -0.45
CA LEU A 96 -3.21 -12.75 -1.81
C LEU A 96 -4.25 -12.38 -2.88
N SER A 97 -5.29 -11.64 -2.50
CA SER A 97 -6.37 -11.20 -3.40
C SER A 97 -5.96 -9.94 -4.17
N GLY A 98 -6.33 -9.83 -5.46
CA GLY A 98 -5.91 -8.71 -6.28
C GLY A 98 -6.66 -8.56 -7.60
N LEU A 99 -6.36 -7.50 -8.34
CA LEU A 99 -6.93 -7.25 -9.67
C LEU A 99 -6.51 -8.36 -10.65
N LYS A 100 -7.48 -9.05 -11.25
CA LYS A 100 -7.27 -10.24 -12.08
C LYS A 100 -6.25 -10.04 -13.20
N ASN A 101 -6.25 -8.87 -13.83
CA ASN A 101 -5.38 -8.57 -14.97
C ASN A 101 -3.94 -8.22 -14.58
N ASN A 102 -3.65 -8.04 -13.28
CA ASN A 102 -2.35 -7.60 -12.79
C ASN A 102 -1.50 -8.73 -12.20
N TYR A 103 -2.08 -9.92 -12.03
CA TYR A 103 -1.34 -11.05 -11.50
C TYR A 103 -0.16 -11.47 -12.38
N ASP A 104 0.99 -11.61 -11.76
CA ASP A 104 2.12 -12.33 -12.37
C ASP A 104 1.84 -13.84 -12.43
N SER A 105 2.34 -14.52 -13.44
CA SER A 105 2.18 -15.97 -13.58
C SER A 105 2.76 -16.76 -12.39
N ARG A 106 3.83 -16.24 -11.79
CA ARG A 106 4.46 -16.82 -10.57
C ARG A 106 3.54 -16.68 -9.36
N HIS A 107 2.83 -15.55 -9.24
CA HIS A 107 1.85 -15.32 -8.18
C HIS A 107 0.67 -16.27 -8.32
N LEU A 108 0.13 -16.45 -9.53
CA LEU A 108 -0.95 -17.41 -9.80
C LEU A 108 -0.54 -18.85 -9.43
N GLN A 109 0.69 -19.23 -9.74
CA GLN A 109 1.23 -20.56 -9.43
C GLN A 109 1.39 -20.77 -7.91
N ARG A 110 1.85 -19.73 -7.18
CA ARG A 110 1.90 -19.71 -5.71
C ARG A 110 0.49 -19.89 -5.14
N LEU A 111 -0.46 -19.10 -5.60
CA LEU A 111 -1.85 -19.11 -5.15
C LEU A 111 -2.52 -20.47 -5.34
N GLU A 112 -2.33 -21.08 -6.51
CA GLU A 112 -2.84 -22.41 -6.83
C GLU A 112 -2.27 -23.48 -5.88
N THR A 113 -0.96 -23.41 -5.61
CA THR A 113 -0.28 -24.32 -4.70
C THR A 113 -0.75 -24.15 -3.25
N GLU A 114 -0.82 -22.91 -2.75
CA GLU A 114 -1.26 -22.62 -1.38
C GLU A 114 -2.75 -22.96 -1.17
N ASN A 115 -3.60 -22.69 -2.13
CA ASN A 115 -5.03 -23.04 -2.06
C ASN A 115 -5.24 -24.55 -1.91
N ILE A 116 -4.49 -25.37 -2.66
CA ILE A 116 -4.56 -26.84 -2.54
C ILE A 116 -4.12 -27.30 -1.14
N GLN A 117 -3.07 -26.69 -0.58
CA GLN A 117 -2.50 -27.08 0.72
C GLN A 117 -3.37 -26.65 1.91
N THR A 118 -4.13 -25.57 1.77
CA THR A 118 -4.86 -24.93 2.89
C THR A 118 -6.37 -25.02 2.78
N ASP A 119 -6.91 -25.72 1.77
CA ASP A 119 -8.35 -25.76 1.45
C ASP A 119 -8.95 -24.35 1.29
N SER A 120 -8.15 -23.39 0.85
CA SER A 120 -8.59 -22.03 0.53
C SER A 120 -9.32 -22.00 -0.80
N LYS A 121 -10.19 -21.01 -0.98
CA LYS A 121 -11.04 -20.89 -2.19
C LYS A 121 -10.79 -19.57 -2.88
N THR A 122 -10.89 -19.61 -4.19
CA THR A 122 -10.81 -18.45 -5.07
C THR A 122 -12.11 -18.26 -5.82
N GLU A 123 -12.61 -17.05 -5.85
CA GLU A 123 -13.73 -16.63 -6.71
C GLU A 123 -13.38 -15.35 -7.46
N ILE A 124 -14.03 -15.12 -8.59
CA ILE A 124 -13.93 -13.85 -9.33
C ILE A 124 -15.12 -13.00 -8.95
N ILE A 125 -14.85 -11.83 -8.39
CA ILE A 125 -15.87 -10.83 -8.04
C ILE A 125 -15.68 -9.57 -8.88
N THR A 126 -16.69 -8.72 -8.93
CA THR A 126 -16.57 -7.37 -9.49
C THR A 126 -16.41 -6.37 -8.36
N VAL A 127 -15.37 -5.55 -8.42
CA VAL A 127 -15.12 -4.47 -7.47
C VAL A 127 -15.16 -3.12 -8.15
N ASN A 128 -15.48 -2.06 -7.39
CA ASN A 128 -15.30 -0.70 -7.85
C ASN A 128 -13.81 -0.39 -7.98
N THR A 129 -13.44 0.41 -8.98
CA THR A 129 -12.07 0.93 -9.13
C THR A 129 -12.07 2.45 -9.11
N LYS A 130 -11.02 3.04 -8.53
CA LYS A 130 -10.74 4.47 -8.58
C LYS A 130 -9.27 4.71 -8.87
N ARG A 131 -8.98 5.79 -9.59
CA ARG A 131 -7.61 6.28 -9.71
C ARG A 131 -7.18 6.90 -8.38
N PHE A 132 -5.90 6.83 -8.08
CA PHE A 132 -5.33 7.47 -6.91
C PHE A 132 -5.64 8.98 -6.89
N GLU A 133 -5.49 9.65 -8.04
CA GLU A 133 -5.84 11.07 -8.21
C GLU A 133 -7.30 11.34 -7.85
N THR A 134 -8.24 10.50 -8.29
CA THR A 134 -9.68 10.66 -7.99
C THR A 134 -9.93 10.58 -6.48
N ILE A 135 -9.30 9.63 -5.79
CA ILE A 135 -9.39 9.51 -4.33
C ILE A 135 -8.87 10.79 -3.64
N CYS A 136 -7.72 11.29 -4.08
CA CYS A 136 -7.15 12.52 -3.53
C CYS A 136 -8.05 13.74 -3.77
N ASP A 137 -8.58 13.90 -4.97
CA ASP A 137 -9.44 15.04 -5.34
C ASP A 137 -10.77 15.02 -4.56
N GLU A 138 -11.44 13.86 -4.45
CA GLU A 138 -12.69 13.70 -3.69
C GLU A 138 -12.54 14.00 -2.19
N ASN A 139 -11.36 13.75 -1.63
CA ASN A 139 -11.07 13.93 -0.21
C ASN A 139 -10.23 15.19 0.08
N ASN A 140 -9.93 16.02 -0.92
CA ASN A 140 -9.11 17.23 -0.83
C ASN A 140 -7.70 16.99 -0.27
N ILE A 141 -7.08 15.86 -0.59
CA ILE A 141 -5.74 15.48 -0.13
C ILE A 141 -4.70 16.14 -1.03
N LYS A 142 -3.78 16.88 -0.40
CA LYS A 142 -2.66 17.56 -1.07
C LYS A 142 -1.29 17.09 -0.55
N HIS A 143 -1.27 16.44 0.61
CA HIS A 143 -0.04 15.97 1.24
C HIS A 143 -0.29 14.64 1.96
N ILE A 144 0.57 13.68 1.70
CA ILE A 144 0.60 12.36 2.34
C ILE A 144 2.02 12.16 2.90
N HIS A 145 2.13 11.92 4.20
CA HIS A 145 3.42 11.66 4.82
C HIS A 145 3.89 10.23 4.57
N TYR A 146 2.96 9.30 4.47
CA TYR A 146 3.26 7.89 4.23
C TYR A 146 2.20 7.23 3.36
N LEU A 147 2.62 6.71 2.22
CA LEU A 147 1.84 5.89 1.31
C LEU A 147 2.34 4.46 1.36
N SER A 148 1.50 3.53 1.82
CA SER A 148 1.72 2.09 1.77
C SER A 148 0.90 1.49 0.63
N ILE A 149 1.53 0.68 -0.22
CA ILE A 149 0.90 0.04 -1.38
C ILE A 149 1.20 -1.46 -1.34
N ASP A 150 0.16 -2.24 -1.04
CA ASP A 150 0.19 -3.69 -1.02
C ASP A 150 -1.06 -4.21 -1.75
N VAL A 151 -0.93 -4.46 -3.05
CA VAL A 151 -2.07 -4.73 -3.96
C VAL A 151 -1.84 -5.95 -4.86
N GLU A 152 -0.87 -6.78 -4.48
CA GLU A 152 -0.62 -8.09 -5.07
C GLU A 152 -0.44 -8.06 -6.60
N GLY A 153 0.47 -7.15 -7.04
CA GLY A 153 0.93 -7.04 -8.43
C GLY A 153 0.41 -5.84 -9.22
N ALA A 154 -0.43 -4.99 -8.62
CA ALA A 154 -0.93 -3.77 -9.26
C ALA A 154 -0.17 -2.49 -8.81
N GLU A 155 0.94 -2.60 -8.07
CA GLU A 155 1.69 -1.49 -7.48
C GLU A 155 2.05 -0.43 -8.52
N PHE A 156 2.53 -0.86 -9.69
CA PHE A 156 2.92 0.07 -10.74
C PHE A 156 1.72 0.83 -11.34
N GLU A 157 0.57 0.18 -11.48
CA GLU A 157 -0.66 0.84 -11.94
C GLU A 157 -1.15 1.87 -10.93
N VAL A 158 -1.10 1.55 -9.63
CA VAL A 158 -1.40 2.50 -8.55
C VAL A 158 -0.47 3.72 -8.65
N ILE A 159 0.83 3.50 -8.69
CA ILE A 159 1.85 4.57 -8.72
C ILE A 159 1.73 5.43 -9.98
N LYS A 160 1.48 4.85 -11.16
CA LYS A 160 1.24 5.61 -12.39
C LYS A 160 -0.04 6.45 -12.36
N SER A 161 -0.99 6.09 -11.51
CA SER A 161 -2.23 6.87 -11.34
C SER A 161 -2.08 8.06 -10.38
N ILE A 162 -0.89 8.25 -9.78
CA ILE A 162 -0.56 9.39 -8.93
C ILE A 162 -0.24 10.61 -9.78
N ASN A 163 -0.90 11.73 -9.50
CA ASN A 163 -0.55 13.02 -10.07
C ASN A 163 0.36 13.79 -9.12
N PHE A 164 1.68 13.60 -9.24
CA PHE A 164 2.69 14.25 -8.38
C PHE A 164 2.72 15.78 -8.48
N ASN A 165 2.02 16.39 -9.45
CA ASN A 165 1.84 17.85 -9.49
C ASN A 165 0.71 18.34 -8.57
N LYS A 166 -0.18 17.45 -8.13
CA LYS A 166 -1.34 17.77 -7.29
C LYS A 166 -1.18 17.32 -5.84
N VAL A 167 -0.49 16.20 -5.61
CA VAL A 167 -0.28 15.64 -4.28
C VAL A 167 1.20 15.46 -4.02
N PHE A 168 1.66 15.93 -2.87
CA PHE A 168 3.02 15.70 -2.39
C PHE A 168 3.01 14.48 -1.46
N ILE A 169 3.93 13.54 -1.66
CA ILE A 169 4.06 12.34 -0.84
C ILE A 169 5.48 12.26 -0.32
N ASP A 170 5.65 12.20 1.01
CA ASP A 170 6.97 12.14 1.61
C ASP A 170 7.63 10.78 1.41
N ILE A 171 6.94 9.71 1.82
CA ILE A 171 7.43 8.32 1.79
C ILE A 171 6.45 7.47 1.00
N ILE A 172 6.97 6.68 0.08
CA ILE A 172 6.24 5.63 -0.64
C ILE A 172 6.89 4.28 -0.28
N GLU A 173 6.07 3.34 0.13
CA GLU A 173 6.41 1.94 0.32
C GLU A 173 5.56 1.10 -0.63
N PHE A 174 6.18 0.08 -1.23
CA PHE A 174 5.49 -0.88 -2.07
C PHE A 174 6.17 -2.24 -2.02
N GLU A 175 5.38 -3.28 -2.24
CA GLU A 175 5.80 -4.67 -2.16
C GLU A 175 6.84 -5.02 -3.24
N ASN A 176 7.86 -5.83 -2.87
CA ASN A 176 8.96 -6.25 -3.74
C ASN A 176 8.98 -7.77 -3.94
N ASN A 177 7.85 -8.36 -4.27
CA ASN A 177 7.75 -9.81 -4.49
C ASN A 177 8.60 -10.30 -5.68
N TYR A 178 8.76 -9.47 -6.70
CA TYR A 178 9.51 -9.79 -7.92
C TYR A 178 10.33 -8.59 -8.36
N SER A 179 11.66 -8.68 -8.22
CA SER A 179 12.57 -7.56 -8.53
C SER A 179 12.47 -7.05 -9.97
N ASP A 180 12.16 -7.92 -10.94
CA ASP A 180 11.91 -7.52 -12.33
C ASP A 180 10.66 -6.64 -12.50
N LYS A 181 9.71 -6.70 -11.56
CA LYS A 181 8.52 -5.83 -11.49
C LYS A 181 8.79 -4.55 -10.71
N SER A 182 9.62 -4.63 -9.66
CA SER A 182 9.91 -3.49 -8.79
C SER A 182 10.90 -2.51 -9.41
N ILE A 183 11.87 -2.96 -10.21
CA ILE A 183 12.87 -2.09 -10.86
C ILE A 183 12.22 -0.99 -11.71
N PRO A 184 11.23 -1.25 -12.58
CA PRO A 184 10.55 -0.18 -13.33
C PRO A 184 9.83 0.83 -12.43
N ILE A 185 9.31 0.40 -11.27
CA ILE A 185 8.67 1.27 -10.29
C ILE A 185 9.70 2.21 -9.66
N VAL A 186 10.86 1.65 -9.25
CA VAL A 186 11.97 2.43 -8.69
C VAL A 186 12.41 3.50 -9.68
N HIS A 187 12.68 3.15 -10.95
CA HIS A 187 13.09 4.12 -11.95
C HIS A 187 12.04 5.21 -12.18
N TYR A 188 10.76 4.84 -12.25
CA TYR A 188 9.68 5.81 -12.40
C TYR A 188 9.61 6.80 -11.23
N LEU A 189 9.79 6.32 -10.00
CA LEU A 189 9.82 7.16 -8.82
C LEU A 189 11.11 8.01 -8.73
N GLU A 190 12.25 7.49 -9.16
CA GLU A 190 13.51 8.27 -9.26
C GLU A 190 13.36 9.46 -10.22
N ASP A 191 12.68 9.27 -11.36
CA ASP A 191 12.32 10.34 -12.31
C ASP A 191 11.37 11.38 -11.68
N ASN A 192 10.61 10.99 -10.65
CA ASN A 192 9.75 11.87 -9.85
C ASN A 192 10.40 12.36 -8.56
N ASN A 193 11.75 12.42 -8.49
CA ASN A 193 12.54 12.93 -7.38
C ASN A 193 12.50 12.11 -6.09
N TYR A 194 12.20 10.83 -6.15
CA TYR A 194 12.37 9.92 -5.01
C TYR A 194 13.75 9.28 -5.02
N VAL A 195 14.15 8.78 -3.86
CA VAL A 195 15.35 7.94 -3.69
C VAL A 195 15.02 6.77 -2.79
N VAL A 196 15.60 5.63 -3.09
CA VAL A 196 15.48 4.43 -2.26
C VAL A 196 16.21 4.66 -0.93
N ILE A 197 15.57 4.32 0.18
CA ILE A 197 16.14 4.41 1.53
C ILE A 197 16.23 3.07 2.25
N HIS A 198 15.43 2.08 1.82
CA HIS A 198 15.47 0.73 2.36
C HIS A 198 14.92 -0.26 1.35
N ILE A 199 15.50 -1.45 1.30
CA ILE A 199 15.03 -2.58 0.50
C ILE A 199 15.06 -3.83 1.38
N GLN A 200 13.90 -4.47 1.50
CA GLN A 200 13.74 -5.77 2.14
C GLN A 200 12.71 -6.56 1.32
N LEU A 201 11.63 -7.04 1.92
CA LEU A 201 10.46 -7.57 1.22
C LEU A 201 9.63 -6.44 0.59
N ASP A 202 9.81 -5.22 1.10
CA ASP A 202 9.24 -3.99 0.54
C ASP A 202 10.36 -3.00 0.20
N ILE A 203 10.06 -2.09 -0.72
CA ILE A 203 10.95 -0.99 -1.08
C ILE A 203 10.38 0.31 -0.54
N PHE A 204 11.22 1.03 0.22
CA PHE A 204 10.90 2.35 0.76
C PHE A 204 11.63 3.43 -0.01
N MET A 205 10.89 4.41 -0.47
CA MET A 205 11.44 5.55 -1.19
C MET A 205 11.00 6.86 -0.55
N VAL A 206 11.93 7.81 -0.42
CA VAL A 206 11.68 9.15 0.14
C VAL A 206 11.80 10.20 -0.96
N HIS A 207 10.90 11.17 -0.98
CA HIS A 207 11.03 12.31 -1.88
C HIS A 207 12.16 13.24 -1.42
N LYS A 208 13.03 13.70 -2.34
CA LYS A 208 14.22 14.53 -2.03
C LYS A 208 13.89 15.87 -1.35
N ASN A 209 12.67 16.38 -1.51
CA ASN A 209 12.19 17.59 -0.83
C ASN A 209 11.40 17.31 0.46
N SER A 210 11.29 16.04 0.87
CA SER A 210 10.64 15.67 2.12
C SER A 210 11.42 16.21 3.33
N ILE A 211 10.68 16.57 4.38
CA ILE A 211 11.27 16.92 5.69
C ILE A 211 11.98 15.72 6.34
N PHE A 212 11.63 14.51 5.91
CA PHE A 212 12.22 13.26 6.39
C PHE A 212 13.47 12.85 5.61
N TYR A 213 13.78 13.52 4.50
CA TYR A 213 14.96 13.21 3.72
C TYR A 213 16.23 13.72 4.40
N SER A 214 17.19 12.82 4.65
CA SER A 214 18.56 13.18 5.00
C SER A 214 19.55 12.34 4.18
N LYS A 215 20.75 12.91 3.89
CA LYS A 215 21.81 12.17 3.18
C LYS A 215 22.30 10.94 3.97
N GLU A 216 22.03 10.89 5.26
CA GLU A 216 22.40 9.75 6.12
C GLU A 216 21.53 8.52 5.88
N LEU A 217 20.29 8.71 5.39
CA LEU A 217 19.38 7.60 5.02
C LEU A 217 19.89 6.79 3.83
N GLN A 218 20.76 7.35 2.98
CA GLN A 218 21.35 6.61 1.85
C GLN A 218 22.31 5.49 2.28
N LYS A 219 22.74 5.46 3.55
CA LYS A 219 23.66 4.42 4.08
C LYS A 219 23.01 3.06 4.26
N TYR A 220 21.69 2.94 4.19
CA TYR A 220 20.97 1.67 4.30
C TYR A 220 20.89 0.89 2.98
N ASN A 221 21.48 1.44 1.89
CA ASN A 221 21.50 0.85 0.55
C ASN A 221 22.84 0.20 0.17
N SER A 222 23.74 0.00 1.11
CA SER A 222 25.09 -0.59 0.88
C SER A 222 25.24 -1.94 1.57
#